data_34b347a95b798efe0fc8ea9d24dfce51
#
_entry.id   34b347a95b798efe0fc8ea9d24dfce51
#
_cell.length_a   1.000
_cell.length_b   1.000
_cell.length_c   1.000
_cell.angle_alpha   90.00
_cell.angle_beta   90.00
_cell.angle_gamma   90.00
#
_symmetry.space_group_name_H-M   'P 1'
#
loop_
_entity.id
_entity.type
_entity.pdbx_description
1 polymer ?
#
loop_
_entity_poly.entity_id
_entity_poly.type
_entity_poly.pdbx_seq_one_letter_code
_entity_poly.pdbx_strand_id
1 'polypeptide(L)'
;NYEGLSSFPLLVGKDAPKNINALLAIVNEIGSYQSEVLYYEWVGERRWDIHMKSELVFKLPENNLNKGLKVMRMFLRETNKLSKTVVSVDLRNIDKPIIRFRKAPPVEYLGKNKRRLAG
;
A
#
# COMPACT_ATOMS: atom_id res chain seq x y z
N ASN A 1 -7.99 -14.54 -22.29
CA ASN A 1 -8.99 -13.55 -22.63
C ASN A 1 -8.42 -12.15 -22.48
N TYR A 2 -8.48 -11.38 -23.55
CA TYR A 2 -7.89 -10.05 -23.55
C TYR A 2 -8.54 -9.10 -22.58
N GLU A 3 -9.83 -9.20 -22.41
CA GLU A 3 -10.52 -8.31 -21.50
C GLU A 3 -10.05 -8.55 -20.08
N GLY A 4 -9.89 -9.82 -19.70
CA GLY A 4 -9.38 -10.13 -18.41
C GLY A 4 -7.97 -9.62 -18.20
N LEU A 5 -7.13 -9.79 -19.22
CA LEU A 5 -5.75 -9.32 -19.15
C LEU A 5 -5.67 -7.81 -19.05
N SER A 6 -6.51 -7.11 -19.81
CA SER A 6 -6.46 -5.66 -19.82
C SER A 6 -6.95 -5.06 -18.51
N SER A 7 -7.69 -5.82 -17.70
CA SER A 7 -8.18 -5.33 -16.42
C SER A 7 -7.23 -5.60 -15.27
N PHE A 8 -6.19 -6.42 -15.50
CA PHE A 8 -5.21 -6.69 -14.46
C PHE A 8 -4.26 -5.51 -14.27
N PRO A 9 -3.89 -5.23 -13.03
CA PRO A 9 -2.87 -4.24 -12.76
C PRO A 9 -1.53 -4.65 -13.36
N LEU A 10 -0.70 -3.67 -13.62
CA LEU A 10 0.63 -3.89 -14.14
C LEU A 10 1.51 -4.55 -13.09
N LEU A 11 2.43 -5.39 -13.56
CA LEU A 11 3.49 -5.93 -12.72
C LEU A 11 4.77 -5.20 -13.12
N VAL A 12 5.45 -4.61 -12.14
CA VAL A 12 6.64 -3.81 -12.39
C VAL A 12 7.79 -4.37 -11.56
N GLY A 13 9.01 -4.26 -12.11
CA GLY A 13 10.19 -4.66 -11.39
C GLY A 13 10.92 -5.79 -12.07
N LYS A 14 12.23 -5.85 -11.82
CA LYS A 14 13.08 -6.88 -12.39
C LYS A 14 12.67 -8.25 -11.87
N ASP A 15 12.46 -9.19 -12.78
CA ASP A 15 12.09 -10.55 -12.45
C ASP A 15 10.73 -10.69 -11.76
N ALA A 16 9.87 -9.67 -11.86
CA ALA A 16 8.57 -9.72 -11.24
C ALA A 16 7.75 -10.96 -11.62
N PRO A 17 7.68 -11.34 -12.90
CA PRO A 17 6.88 -12.52 -13.28
C PRO A 17 7.35 -13.82 -12.66
N LYS A 18 8.59 -13.89 -12.19
CA LYS A 18 9.12 -15.12 -11.59
C LYS A 18 8.69 -15.30 -10.14
N ASN A 19 8.23 -14.22 -9.51
CA ASN A 19 7.92 -14.23 -8.09
C ASN A 19 6.42 -14.13 -7.86
N ILE A 20 5.71 -15.03 -8.50
CA ILE A 20 4.27 -14.97 -8.60
C ILE A 20 3.54 -15.56 -7.40
N ASN A 21 4.17 -16.50 -6.68
CA ASN A 21 3.47 -17.19 -5.59
C ASN A 21 3.02 -16.25 -4.49
N ALA A 22 3.93 -15.37 -4.05
CA ALA A 22 3.57 -14.39 -3.04
C ALA A 22 2.53 -13.44 -3.59
N LEU A 23 2.66 -13.08 -4.87
CA LEU A 23 1.70 -12.18 -5.49
C LEU A 23 0.30 -12.77 -5.53
N LEU A 24 0.20 -14.07 -5.77
CA LEU A 24 -1.11 -14.72 -5.78
C LEU A 24 -1.79 -14.62 -4.42
N ALA A 25 -1.00 -14.79 -3.35
CA ALA A 25 -1.53 -14.64 -2.00
C ALA A 25 -2.00 -13.20 -1.76
N ILE A 26 -1.22 -12.23 -2.24
CA ILE A 26 -1.56 -10.82 -2.11
C ILE A 26 -2.85 -10.51 -2.85
N VAL A 27 -2.96 -10.95 -4.10
CA VAL A 27 -4.13 -10.70 -4.92
C VAL A 27 -5.37 -11.33 -4.28
N ASN A 28 -5.21 -12.53 -3.74
CA ASN A 28 -6.31 -13.20 -3.08
C ASN A 28 -6.79 -12.42 -1.86
N GLU A 29 -5.85 -11.89 -1.09
CA GLU A 29 -6.21 -11.13 0.11
C GLU A 29 -6.86 -9.80 -0.24
N ILE A 30 -6.40 -9.16 -1.30
CA ILE A 30 -6.97 -7.89 -1.75
C ILE A 30 -8.42 -8.06 -2.21
N GLY A 31 -8.70 -9.18 -2.87
CA GLY A 31 -10.06 -9.50 -3.31
C GLY A 31 -10.68 -8.39 -4.15
N SER A 32 -11.83 -7.91 -3.72
CA SER A 32 -12.58 -6.93 -4.50
C SER A 32 -11.86 -5.58 -4.61
N TYR A 33 -10.87 -5.33 -3.76
CA TYR A 33 -10.11 -4.07 -3.84
C TYR A 33 -9.12 -4.06 -5.01
N GLN A 34 -9.03 -5.14 -5.77
CA GLN A 34 -8.15 -5.19 -6.93
C GLN A 34 -8.42 -4.08 -7.93
N SER A 35 -9.67 -3.68 -8.06
CA SER A 35 -10.02 -2.62 -9.00
C SER A 35 -9.39 -1.28 -8.62
N GLU A 36 -8.93 -1.15 -7.38
CA GLU A 36 -8.31 0.08 -6.89
C GLU A 36 -6.79 0.02 -6.95
N VAL A 37 -6.22 -1.10 -7.40
CA VAL A 37 -4.77 -1.23 -7.52
C VAL A 37 -4.31 -0.70 -8.87
N LEU A 38 -3.29 0.16 -8.83
CA LEU A 38 -2.69 0.68 -10.05
C LEU A 38 -1.65 -0.29 -10.60
N TYR A 39 -0.72 -0.72 -9.75
CA TYR A 39 0.23 -1.75 -10.14
C TYR A 39 0.87 -2.38 -8.92
N TYR A 40 1.45 -3.56 -9.14
CA TYR A 40 2.23 -4.28 -8.14
C TYR A 40 3.69 -4.14 -8.52
N GLU A 41 4.53 -3.83 -7.56
CA GLU A 41 5.96 -3.63 -7.81
C GLU A 41 6.80 -4.62 -7.03
N TRP A 42 7.68 -5.33 -7.74
CA TRP A 42 8.66 -6.23 -7.12
C TRP A 42 9.91 -5.42 -6.83
N VAL A 43 10.20 -5.21 -5.56
CA VAL A 43 11.23 -4.27 -5.12
C VAL A 43 12.40 -5.01 -4.50
N GLY A 44 13.62 -4.67 -4.97
CA GLY A 44 14.83 -5.21 -4.38
C GLY A 44 14.94 -6.72 -4.44
N GLU A 45 14.20 -7.34 -5.36
CA GLU A 45 14.15 -8.78 -5.55
C GLU A 45 13.72 -9.55 -4.32
N ARG A 46 12.94 -8.94 -3.44
CA ARG A 46 12.52 -9.65 -2.22
C ARG A 46 11.15 -9.30 -1.68
N ARG A 47 10.52 -8.22 -2.13
CA ARG A 47 9.21 -7.89 -1.58
C ARG A 47 8.31 -7.26 -2.62
N TRP A 48 7.02 -7.31 -2.35
CA TRP A 48 6.04 -6.66 -3.20
C TRP A 48 5.55 -5.38 -2.55
N ASP A 49 5.48 -4.31 -3.35
CA ASP A 49 4.78 -3.08 -2.97
C ASP A 49 3.54 -2.99 -3.82
N ILE A 50 2.46 -2.47 -3.23
CA ILE A 50 1.20 -2.33 -3.92
C ILE A 50 0.87 -0.85 -4.05
N HIS A 51 0.79 -0.39 -5.29
CA HIS A 51 0.50 1.01 -5.58
C HIS A 51 -0.97 1.14 -5.96
N MET A 52 -1.71 1.88 -5.14
CA MET A 52 -3.14 2.07 -5.36
C MET A 52 -3.37 3.25 -6.29
N LYS A 53 -4.53 3.26 -6.95
CA LYS A 53 -4.90 4.37 -7.82
C LYS A 53 -5.01 5.68 -7.05
N SER A 54 -5.24 5.62 -5.77
CA SER A 54 -5.32 6.78 -4.89
C SER A 54 -3.95 7.32 -4.49
N GLU A 55 -2.88 6.70 -4.99
CA GLU A 55 -1.50 7.03 -4.65
C GLU A 55 -1.02 6.45 -3.32
N LEU A 56 -1.89 5.79 -2.58
CA LEU A 56 -1.49 5.08 -1.39
C LEU A 56 -0.63 3.88 -1.77
N VAL A 57 0.46 3.66 -1.03
CA VAL A 57 1.36 2.54 -1.28
C VAL A 57 1.46 1.66 -0.05
N PHE A 58 1.28 0.36 -0.25
CA PHE A 58 1.54 -0.63 0.79
C PHE A 58 2.88 -1.29 0.49
N LYS A 59 3.79 -1.24 1.45
CA LYS A 59 5.08 -1.91 1.34
C LYS A 59 5.02 -3.16 2.19
N LEU A 60 4.96 -4.32 1.54
CA LEU A 60 4.73 -5.58 2.24
C LEU A 60 6.03 -6.19 2.75
N PRO A 61 5.94 -6.98 3.81
CA PRO A 61 7.14 -7.62 4.36
C PRO A 61 7.59 -8.79 3.50
N GLU A 62 8.89 -9.04 3.53
CA GLU A 62 9.45 -10.22 2.89
C GLU A 62 9.09 -11.46 3.72
N ASN A 63 9.24 -11.33 5.03
CA ASN A 63 8.88 -12.38 5.97
C ASN A 63 7.59 -12.01 6.68
N ASN A 64 6.87 -13.01 7.16
CA ASN A 64 5.58 -12.80 7.83
C ASN A 64 4.57 -12.12 6.92
N LEU A 65 4.55 -12.54 5.67
CA LEU A 65 3.66 -11.95 4.69
C LEU A 65 2.19 -12.03 5.14
N ASN A 66 1.79 -13.14 5.72
CA ASN A 66 0.40 -13.30 6.15
C ASN A 66 -0.01 -12.24 7.16
N LYS A 67 0.89 -11.90 8.08
CA LYS A 67 0.62 -10.84 9.05
C LYS A 67 0.49 -9.50 8.36
N GLY A 68 1.41 -9.24 7.41
CA GLY A 68 1.35 -8.01 6.63
C GLY A 68 0.06 -7.87 5.86
N LEU A 69 -0.40 -8.96 5.28
CA LEU A 69 -1.63 -8.95 4.51
C LEU A 69 -2.85 -8.66 5.37
N LYS A 70 -2.86 -9.17 6.59
CA LYS A 70 -3.95 -8.89 7.51
C LYS A 70 -4.02 -7.41 7.87
N VAL A 71 -2.85 -6.82 8.15
CA VAL A 71 -2.79 -5.40 8.45
C VAL A 71 -3.19 -4.57 7.24
N MET A 72 -2.68 -4.93 6.07
CA MET A 72 -3.06 -4.27 4.83
C MET A 72 -4.58 -4.27 4.65
N ARG A 73 -5.21 -5.41 4.92
CA ARG A 73 -6.65 -5.53 4.74
C ARG A 73 -7.41 -4.59 5.67
N MET A 74 -6.90 -4.40 6.87
CA MET A 74 -7.52 -3.43 7.79
C MET A 74 -7.50 -2.03 7.21
N PHE A 75 -6.37 -1.66 6.61
CA PHE A 75 -6.25 -0.35 5.98
C PHE A 75 -7.12 -0.23 4.75
N LEU A 76 -7.26 -1.31 3.98
CA LEU A 76 -8.08 -1.28 2.78
C LEU A 76 -9.54 -0.97 3.09
N ARG A 77 -10.02 -1.40 4.24
CA ARG A 77 -11.40 -1.12 4.64
C ARG A 77 -11.64 0.37 4.87
N GLU A 78 -10.58 1.11 5.14
CA GLU A 78 -10.66 2.54 5.42
C GLU A 78 -10.08 3.39 4.30
N THR A 79 -9.96 2.82 3.11
CA THR A 79 -9.26 3.48 2.01
C THR A 79 -9.79 4.86 1.69
N ASN A 80 -11.11 5.03 1.70
CA ASN A 80 -11.69 6.31 1.35
C ASN A 80 -11.27 7.43 2.27
N LYS A 81 -11.07 7.11 3.55
CA LYS A 81 -10.61 8.10 4.51
C LYS A 81 -9.10 8.25 4.46
N LEU A 82 -8.40 7.11 4.41
CA LEU A 82 -6.96 7.10 4.54
C LEU A 82 -6.25 7.66 3.31
N SER A 83 -6.81 7.44 2.13
CA SER A 83 -6.16 7.90 0.90
C SER A 83 -6.01 9.41 0.84
N LYS A 84 -6.77 10.14 1.65
CA LYS A 84 -6.68 11.59 1.71
C LYS A 84 -5.56 12.06 2.63
N THR A 85 -5.15 11.24 3.56
CA THR A 85 -4.17 11.64 4.57
C THR A 85 -2.92 10.78 4.57
N VAL A 86 -3.00 9.53 4.13
CA VAL A 86 -1.90 8.59 4.19
C VAL A 86 -1.31 8.37 2.81
N VAL A 87 0.01 8.46 2.71
CA VAL A 87 0.73 8.24 1.46
C VAL A 87 1.25 6.82 1.38
N SER A 88 1.72 6.28 2.48
CA SER A 88 2.20 4.91 2.47
C SER A 88 2.04 4.23 3.81
N VAL A 89 1.88 2.92 3.75
CA VAL A 89 1.83 2.06 4.93
C VAL A 89 2.97 1.07 4.75
N ASP A 90 4.01 1.23 5.53
CA ASP A 90 5.22 0.43 5.44
C ASP A 90 5.15 -0.72 6.43
N LEU A 91 4.96 -1.92 5.91
CA LEU A 91 4.81 -3.13 6.71
C LEU A 91 6.02 -4.03 6.59
N ARG A 92 7.14 -3.51 6.09
CA ARG A 92 8.35 -4.32 5.93
C ARG A 92 8.83 -4.89 7.25
N ASN A 93 8.73 -4.10 8.31
CA ASN A 93 8.94 -4.61 9.66
C ASN A 93 7.57 -4.65 10.32
N ILE A 94 6.97 -5.83 10.34
CA ILE A 94 5.58 -5.95 10.79
C ILE A 94 5.42 -5.64 12.27
N ASP A 95 6.50 -5.69 13.04
CA ASP A 95 6.43 -5.35 14.45
C ASP A 95 6.42 -3.84 14.67
N LYS A 96 6.81 -3.07 13.67
CA LYS A 96 6.82 -1.61 13.74
C LYS A 96 6.33 -1.00 12.42
N PRO A 97 5.04 -1.10 12.14
CA PRO A 97 4.50 -0.49 10.94
C PRO A 97 4.73 1.01 10.95
N ILE A 98 5.07 1.56 9.79
CA ILE A 98 5.31 2.99 9.65
C ILE A 98 4.30 3.56 8.68
N ILE A 99 3.54 4.55 9.15
CA ILE A 99 2.56 5.22 8.32
C ILE A 99 3.08 6.59 7.96
N ARG A 100 3.13 6.87 6.65
CA ARG A 100 3.55 8.18 6.17
C ARG A 100 2.33 8.96 5.75
N PHE A 101 2.29 10.20 6.21
CA PHE A 101 1.18 11.07 5.91
C PHE A 101 1.53 12.00 4.77
N ARG A 102 0.49 12.54 4.13
CA ARG A 102 0.69 13.51 3.07
C ARG A 102 1.43 14.70 3.61
N LYS A 103 2.01 15.45 2.68
CA LYS A 103 2.74 16.65 3.02
C LYS A 103 1.92 17.50 3.97
N ALA A 104 2.63 18.17 4.87
CA ALA A 104 2.01 19.00 5.88
C ALA A 104 0.99 19.95 5.28
N PRO A 105 -0.11 20.21 6.03
CA PRO A 105 -1.14 21.14 5.57
C PRO A 105 -0.63 22.58 5.53
N PRO A 106 -1.42 23.48 4.98
CA PRO A 106 -1.04 24.89 4.88
C PRO A 106 -0.62 25.50 6.22
N VAL A 107 0.18 26.55 6.13
CA VAL A 107 0.76 27.16 7.32
C VAL A 107 -0.28 27.59 8.34
N GLU A 108 -1.36 28.19 7.90
CA GLU A 108 -2.40 28.64 8.85
C GLU A 108 -3.01 27.47 9.59
N TYR A 109 -3.17 26.35 8.93
CA TYR A 109 -3.67 25.14 9.57
C TYR A 109 -2.68 24.63 10.60
N LEU A 110 -1.41 24.64 10.24
CA LEU A 110 -0.35 24.24 11.16
C LEU A 110 -0.29 25.17 12.36
N GLY A 111 -0.53 26.44 12.13
CA GLY A 111 -0.55 27.40 13.22
C GLY A 111 -1.58 27.06 14.28
N LYS A 112 -2.74 26.63 13.86
CA LYS A 112 -3.78 26.20 14.79
C LYS A 112 -3.36 24.96 15.56
N ASN A 113 -2.80 23.99 14.86
CA ASN A 113 -2.38 22.76 15.50
C ASN A 113 -1.15 22.97 16.36
N LYS A 114 -0.33 23.92 16.00
CA LYS A 114 0.90 24.18 16.71
C LYS A 114 0.66 24.52 18.16
N ARG A 115 -0.39 25.26 18.44
CA ARG A 115 -0.69 25.60 19.82
C ARG A 115 -0.97 24.37 20.65
N ARG A 116 -1.70 23.41 20.09
CA ARG A 116 -1.97 22.17 20.79
C ARG A 116 -0.71 21.34 20.96
N LEU A 117 0.10 21.32 19.93
CA LEU A 117 1.33 20.56 20.00
C LEU A 117 2.33 21.16 20.96
N ALA A 118 2.35 22.49 21.01
CA ALA A 118 3.25 23.19 21.91
C ALA A 118 2.74 23.19 23.34
N GLY A 119 1.44 23.15 23.48
CA GLY A 119 0.83 23.20 24.81
C GLY A 119 0.69 21.89 25.50
#